data_bdc2af6cc940caf602d71adb2492076e
#
_entry.id   bdc2af6cc940caf602d71adb2492076e
#
_cell.length_a   1.000
_cell.length_b   1.000
_cell.length_c   1.000
_cell.angle_alpha   90.00
_cell.angle_beta   90.00
_cell.angle_gamma   90.00
#
_symmetry.space_group_name_H-M   'P 1'
#
loop_
_entity.id
_entity.type
_entity.pdbx_description
1 polymer ?
#
loop_
_entity_poly.entity_id
_entity_poly.type
_entity_poly.pdbx_seq_one_letter_code
_entity_poly.pdbx_strand_id
1 'polypeptide(L)'
;MLKGKHIILGITGGIAAYKCATLTRLLVKAGAEVQVIMTPNAKQFIQPLTLSTLSGKPVISEFFTANTGQWNSHVDLGLWADALIIAPATASTIGKMAHGVADNMLVTTYLSAKAPVFVAPAMDLDMMRHPSTVRNLELLRSYGNHIIEPAEGELASHLIGKGRMEEPENIVKALDAFFAQGEDLQGKRVIITAGPTVEKIDPVRYISNFSSGKMGLALAEECACRGAQVTLVAGPVSLKTSHANIDRIDVMTAVEMHDAVMQALPQADAIILCAAVADYRVENAADKKIKREKDATPVLRLTPNPDIARAVGEAKRPDQVSVGFALETDNESVNAQGKLGRKNLNFIVMNSLRDKNAGFQVDTNKVTIFTDKGEIIEGACKSKRDVARDIVDVLHKYLTE
;
A
#
# COMPACT_ATOMS: atom_id res chain seq x y z
N MET A 1 -5.39 9.98 -14.32
CA MET A 1 -5.13 9.54 -12.94
C MET A 1 -3.85 10.10 -12.32
N LEU A 2 -3.07 10.88 -13.06
CA LEU A 2 -1.83 11.49 -12.55
C LEU A 2 -2.05 12.80 -11.77
N LYS A 3 -3.27 13.32 -11.70
CA LYS A 3 -3.57 14.58 -10.99
C LYS A 3 -3.22 14.47 -9.51
N GLY A 4 -2.35 15.38 -9.04
CA GLY A 4 -1.87 15.42 -7.66
C GLY A 4 -0.79 14.38 -7.32
N LYS A 5 -0.35 13.56 -8.28
CA LYS A 5 0.74 12.61 -8.06
C LYS A 5 2.10 13.29 -8.15
N HIS A 6 3.00 12.90 -7.29
CA HIS A 6 4.39 13.36 -7.24
C HIS A 6 5.29 12.42 -8.04
N ILE A 7 5.81 12.91 -9.15
CA ILE A 7 6.62 12.11 -10.08
C ILE A 7 8.06 12.60 -10.09
N ILE A 8 9.01 11.73 -9.80
CA ILE A 8 10.42 12.00 -10.07
C ILE A 8 10.73 11.53 -11.49
N LEU A 9 11.24 12.42 -12.32
CA LEU A 9 11.75 12.11 -13.65
C LEU A 9 13.28 12.13 -13.66
N GLY A 10 13.90 10.96 -13.68
CA GLY A 10 15.33 10.75 -13.78
C GLY A 10 15.79 10.70 -15.23
N ILE A 11 16.65 11.63 -15.63
CA ILE A 11 17.14 11.74 -17.01
C ILE A 11 18.61 11.37 -17.08
N THR A 12 18.96 10.45 -17.97
CA THR A 12 20.34 9.98 -18.15
C THR A 12 20.93 10.43 -19.49
N GLY A 13 22.26 10.36 -19.60
CA GLY A 13 23.01 10.90 -20.74
C GLY A 13 22.91 10.04 -21.99
N GLY A 14 21.93 10.32 -22.83
CA GLY A 14 21.76 9.73 -24.15
C GLY A 14 20.95 10.64 -25.06
N ILE A 15 21.05 10.44 -26.39
CA ILE A 15 20.39 11.32 -27.35
C ILE A 15 18.88 11.42 -27.11
N ALA A 16 18.21 10.35 -26.67
CA ALA A 16 16.79 10.32 -26.39
C ALA A 16 16.37 11.28 -25.26
N ALA A 17 17.30 11.90 -24.53
CA ALA A 17 16.98 12.90 -23.50
C ALA A 17 16.18 14.09 -24.04
N TYR A 18 16.25 14.41 -25.34
CA TYR A 18 15.45 15.47 -25.94
C TYR A 18 13.93 15.22 -25.80
N LYS A 19 13.50 13.94 -25.82
CA LYS A 19 12.09 13.55 -25.61
C LYS A 19 11.57 13.91 -24.21
N CYS A 20 12.47 14.08 -23.25
CA CYS A 20 12.08 14.36 -21.86
C CYS A 20 11.48 15.74 -21.68
N ALA A 21 11.71 16.68 -22.56
CA ALA A 21 10.99 17.96 -22.57
C ALA A 21 9.48 17.73 -22.81
N THR A 22 9.14 16.92 -23.81
CA THR A 22 7.76 16.54 -24.10
C THR A 22 7.17 15.70 -22.95
N LEU A 23 7.93 14.71 -22.43
CA LEU A 23 7.48 13.88 -21.32
C LEU A 23 7.17 14.72 -20.07
N THR A 24 8.07 15.64 -19.68
CA THR A 24 7.83 16.56 -18.55
C THR A 24 6.55 17.36 -18.77
N ARG A 25 6.35 17.94 -19.97
CA ARG A 25 5.16 18.71 -20.27
C ARG A 25 3.88 17.88 -20.23
N LEU A 26 3.89 16.65 -20.71
CA LEU A 26 2.73 15.75 -20.69
C LEU A 26 2.38 15.36 -19.25
N LEU A 27 3.34 15.02 -18.39
CA LEU A 27 3.13 14.72 -16.98
C LEU A 27 2.49 15.91 -16.25
N VAL A 28 3.05 17.12 -16.43
CA VAL A 28 2.49 18.35 -15.84
C VAL A 28 1.08 18.64 -16.34
N LYS A 29 0.81 18.47 -17.65
CA LYS A 29 -0.54 18.63 -18.22
C LYS A 29 -1.53 17.60 -17.69
N ALA A 30 -1.07 16.39 -17.35
CA ALA A 30 -1.89 15.37 -16.70
C ALA A 30 -2.15 15.68 -15.22
N GLY A 31 -1.62 16.80 -14.70
CA GLY A 31 -1.83 17.27 -13.33
C GLY A 31 -0.84 16.71 -12.31
N ALA A 32 0.24 16.05 -12.74
CA ALA A 32 1.31 15.59 -11.86
C ALA A 32 2.22 16.75 -11.45
N GLU A 33 2.78 16.65 -10.25
CA GLU A 33 3.88 17.47 -9.79
C GLU A 33 5.21 16.79 -10.12
N VAL A 34 6.03 17.40 -10.98
CA VAL A 34 7.24 16.74 -11.53
C VAL A 34 8.51 17.34 -10.93
N GLN A 35 9.32 16.49 -10.31
CA GLN A 35 10.69 16.82 -9.92
C GLN A 35 11.69 16.14 -10.86
N VAL A 36 12.49 16.92 -11.57
CA VAL A 36 13.50 16.38 -12.48
C VAL A 36 14.83 16.17 -11.75
N ILE A 37 15.41 14.97 -11.93
CA ILE A 37 16.77 14.65 -11.50
C ILE A 37 17.58 14.29 -12.75
N MET A 38 18.74 14.91 -12.95
CA MET A 38 19.61 14.65 -14.08
C MET A 38 20.95 14.04 -13.65
N THR A 39 21.39 13.00 -14.36
CA THR A 39 22.80 12.59 -14.22
C THR A 39 23.73 13.68 -14.80
N PRO A 40 24.99 13.76 -14.34
CA PRO A 40 25.94 14.75 -14.89
C PRO A 40 26.03 14.75 -16.43
N ASN A 41 26.04 13.56 -17.04
CA ASN A 41 26.10 13.43 -18.49
C ASN A 41 24.82 13.85 -19.23
N ALA A 42 23.67 13.81 -18.56
CA ALA A 42 22.41 14.22 -19.18
C ALA A 42 22.39 15.70 -19.57
N LYS A 43 23.10 16.54 -18.81
CA LYS A 43 23.23 18.00 -19.07
C LYS A 43 23.85 18.33 -20.43
N GLN A 44 24.60 17.39 -21.04
CA GLN A 44 25.18 17.58 -22.36
C GLN A 44 24.18 17.36 -23.51
N PHE A 45 23.05 16.67 -23.23
CA PHE A 45 22.04 16.34 -24.23
C PHE A 45 20.79 17.25 -24.14
N ILE A 46 20.47 17.75 -22.95
CA ILE A 46 19.39 18.69 -22.73
C ILE A 46 19.72 19.63 -21.57
N GLN A 47 19.39 20.91 -21.74
CA GLN A 47 19.71 21.92 -20.73
C GLN A 47 18.76 21.83 -19.52
N PRO A 48 19.29 21.91 -18.27
CA PRO A 48 18.50 21.96 -17.06
C PRO A 48 17.43 23.06 -17.06
N LEU A 49 17.76 24.23 -17.66
CA LEU A 49 16.84 25.38 -17.78
C LEU A 49 15.55 25.02 -18.53
N THR A 50 15.63 24.23 -19.59
CA THR A 50 14.45 23.79 -20.35
C THR A 50 13.52 22.98 -19.44
N LEU A 51 14.08 22.05 -18.67
CA LEU A 51 13.31 21.13 -17.82
C LEU A 51 12.75 21.82 -16.58
N SER A 52 13.52 22.75 -15.97
CA SER A 52 13.03 23.53 -14.84
C SER A 52 11.89 24.46 -15.24
N THR A 53 11.95 25.07 -16.43
CA THR A 53 10.84 25.89 -16.96
C THR A 53 9.58 25.06 -17.19
N LEU A 54 9.71 23.84 -17.70
CA LEU A 54 8.57 22.96 -17.99
C LEU A 54 7.95 22.33 -16.74
N SER A 55 8.76 21.98 -15.75
CA SER A 55 8.31 21.38 -14.49
C SER A 55 7.88 22.41 -13.44
N GLY A 56 8.32 23.67 -13.59
CA GLY A 56 8.12 24.72 -12.58
C GLY A 56 9.01 24.55 -11.34
N LYS A 57 9.97 23.60 -11.35
CA LYS A 57 10.86 23.30 -10.23
C LYS A 57 12.35 23.29 -10.67
N PRO A 58 13.28 23.66 -9.77
CA PRO A 58 14.70 23.51 -10.04
C PRO A 58 15.06 22.04 -10.36
N VAL A 59 15.94 21.86 -11.35
CA VAL A 59 16.49 20.54 -11.67
C VAL A 59 17.57 20.16 -10.66
N ILE A 60 17.50 18.96 -10.13
CA ILE A 60 18.49 18.43 -9.20
C ILE A 60 19.49 17.56 -9.99
N SER A 61 20.78 17.76 -9.76
CA SER A 61 21.82 16.92 -10.41
C SER A 61 22.99 16.58 -9.50
N GLU A 62 23.17 17.38 -8.45
CA GLU A 62 24.27 17.23 -7.50
C GLU A 62 23.73 17.03 -6.09
N PHE A 63 24.52 16.39 -5.24
CA PHE A 63 24.16 16.21 -3.83
C PHE A 63 24.14 17.52 -3.06
N PHE A 64 24.97 18.48 -3.46
CA PHE A 64 25.16 19.75 -2.76
C PHE A 64 24.90 20.91 -3.71
N THR A 65 24.26 21.97 -3.17
CA THR A 65 24.15 23.24 -3.87
C THR A 65 25.45 24.03 -3.63
N ALA A 66 26.14 24.36 -4.69
CA ALA A 66 27.45 25.05 -4.60
C ALA A 66 27.37 26.30 -3.74
N ASN A 67 28.34 26.50 -2.86
CA ASN A 67 28.54 27.68 -2.01
C ASN A 67 27.43 28.05 -1.01
N THR A 68 26.42 27.19 -0.79
CA THR A 68 25.30 27.50 0.11
C THR A 68 25.26 26.65 1.37
N GLY A 69 25.99 25.53 1.40
CA GLY A 69 25.88 24.52 2.46
C GLY A 69 24.56 23.72 2.42
N GLN A 70 23.68 23.98 1.46
CA GLN A 70 22.47 23.22 1.26
C GLN A 70 22.80 21.92 0.51
N TRP A 71 22.19 20.83 0.97
CA TRP A 71 22.27 19.55 0.30
C TRP A 71 20.88 19.09 -0.15
N ASN A 72 20.86 18.32 -1.23
CA ASN A 72 19.64 17.73 -1.77
C ASN A 72 19.45 16.35 -1.13
N SER A 73 18.43 16.21 -0.30
CA SER A 73 18.15 14.96 0.40
C SER A 73 17.51 13.94 -0.55
N HIS A 74 18.28 12.90 -0.90
CA HIS A 74 17.78 11.77 -1.69
C HIS A 74 16.70 10.97 -0.93
N VAL A 75 16.75 10.97 0.42
CA VAL A 75 15.76 10.31 1.26
C VAL A 75 14.42 11.02 1.17
N ASP A 76 14.42 12.37 1.30
CA ASP A 76 13.20 13.16 1.21
C ASP A 76 12.56 13.06 -0.18
N LEU A 77 13.38 13.05 -1.23
CA LEU A 77 12.92 12.81 -2.60
C LEU A 77 12.30 11.42 -2.76
N GLY A 78 12.95 10.38 -2.23
CA GLY A 78 12.44 9.01 -2.26
C GLY A 78 11.14 8.81 -1.47
N LEU A 79 10.93 9.60 -0.41
CA LEU A 79 9.69 9.60 0.38
C LEU A 79 8.58 10.45 -0.25
N TRP A 80 8.94 11.53 -0.95
CA TRP A 80 8.01 12.44 -1.60
C TRP A 80 7.34 11.82 -2.84
N ALA A 81 8.05 10.94 -3.56
CA ALA A 81 7.60 10.42 -4.84
C ALA A 81 6.47 9.38 -4.72
N ASP A 82 5.46 9.50 -5.56
CA ASP A 82 4.47 8.47 -5.86
C ASP A 82 4.95 7.51 -6.96
N ALA A 83 5.84 7.99 -7.86
CA ALA A 83 6.55 7.16 -8.83
C ALA A 83 7.90 7.78 -9.20
N LEU A 84 8.88 6.92 -9.54
CA LEU A 84 10.17 7.30 -10.13
C LEU A 84 10.25 6.77 -11.55
N ILE A 85 10.41 7.66 -12.53
CA ILE A 85 10.61 7.30 -13.95
C ILE A 85 12.06 7.56 -14.30
N ILE A 86 12.75 6.59 -14.90
CA ILE A 86 14.10 6.77 -15.47
C ILE A 86 13.98 6.68 -16.97
N ALA A 87 14.02 7.83 -17.62
CA ALA A 87 13.83 8.00 -19.06
C ALA A 87 14.69 9.17 -19.58
N PRO A 88 15.53 8.93 -20.60
CA PRO A 88 15.97 7.61 -21.05
C PRO A 88 16.80 6.90 -19.99
N ALA A 89 16.76 5.56 -19.94
CA ALA A 89 17.64 4.76 -19.13
C ALA A 89 18.76 4.17 -20.00
N THR A 90 19.97 4.70 -19.85
CA THR A 90 21.16 4.20 -20.57
C THR A 90 21.68 2.91 -19.96
N ALA A 91 22.43 2.10 -20.74
CA ALA A 91 23.07 0.87 -20.27
C ALA A 91 23.93 1.08 -19.02
N SER A 92 24.63 2.23 -18.93
CA SER A 92 25.42 2.60 -17.75
C SER A 92 24.55 2.76 -16.50
N THR A 93 23.44 3.48 -16.61
CA THR A 93 22.53 3.70 -15.46
C THR A 93 21.83 2.41 -15.08
N ILE A 94 21.36 1.61 -16.05
CA ILE A 94 20.76 0.29 -15.81
C ILE A 94 21.73 -0.62 -15.06
N GLY A 95 23.00 -0.66 -15.47
CA GLY A 95 24.02 -1.43 -14.78
C GLY A 95 24.28 -0.96 -13.35
N LYS A 96 24.33 0.35 -13.12
CA LYS A 96 24.50 0.93 -11.78
C LYS A 96 23.31 0.63 -10.87
N MET A 97 22.10 0.76 -11.36
CA MET A 97 20.88 0.42 -10.62
C MET A 97 20.84 -1.07 -10.26
N ALA A 98 21.13 -1.95 -11.23
CA ALA A 98 21.12 -3.39 -11.03
C ALA A 98 22.13 -3.88 -9.99
N HIS A 99 23.26 -3.15 -9.83
CA HIS A 99 24.34 -3.52 -8.91
C HIS A 99 24.51 -2.57 -7.72
N GLY A 100 23.60 -1.61 -7.52
CA GLY A 100 23.61 -0.71 -6.37
C GLY A 100 24.76 0.29 -6.34
N VAL A 101 25.29 0.71 -7.51
CA VAL A 101 26.40 1.67 -7.60
C VAL A 101 25.88 3.10 -7.50
N ALA A 102 25.82 3.63 -6.28
CA ALA A 102 25.25 4.94 -5.95
C ALA A 102 26.27 6.09 -6.12
N ASP A 103 26.77 6.30 -7.32
CA ASP A 103 27.81 7.30 -7.61
C ASP A 103 27.26 8.66 -8.07
N ASN A 104 25.95 8.82 -8.14
CA ASN A 104 25.30 10.07 -8.53
C ASN A 104 23.91 10.20 -7.86
N MET A 105 23.38 11.42 -7.87
CA MET A 105 22.12 11.76 -7.18
C MET A 105 20.94 10.90 -7.64
N LEU A 106 20.84 10.57 -8.94
CA LEU A 106 19.72 9.79 -9.48
C LEU A 106 19.72 8.35 -8.95
N VAL A 107 20.87 7.65 -9.03
CA VAL A 107 20.94 6.25 -8.55
C VAL A 107 20.82 6.18 -7.04
N THR A 108 21.34 7.17 -6.30
CA THR A 108 21.16 7.24 -4.85
C THR A 108 19.69 7.44 -4.48
N THR A 109 18.98 8.31 -5.20
CA THR A 109 17.51 8.49 -5.01
C THR A 109 16.76 7.21 -5.35
N TYR A 110 17.13 6.51 -6.44
CA TYR A 110 16.55 5.22 -6.80
C TYR A 110 16.66 4.19 -5.67
N LEU A 111 17.85 4.07 -5.06
CA LEU A 111 18.07 3.12 -3.95
C LEU A 111 17.30 3.49 -2.66
N SER A 112 16.89 4.75 -2.54
CA SER A 112 16.12 5.26 -1.39
C SER A 112 14.60 5.29 -1.66
N ALA A 113 14.18 5.12 -2.92
CA ALA A 113 12.79 5.24 -3.33
C ALA A 113 11.96 4.05 -2.81
N LYS A 114 10.80 4.37 -2.22
CA LYS A 114 9.77 3.39 -1.86
C LYS A 114 8.68 3.29 -2.93
N ALA A 115 8.60 4.29 -3.79
CA ALA A 115 7.66 4.38 -4.88
C ALA A 115 7.98 3.36 -5.99
N PRO A 116 6.98 2.93 -6.79
CA PRO A 116 7.22 2.12 -7.99
C PRO A 116 8.17 2.83 -8.95
N VAL A 117 9.06 2.05 -9.55
CA VAL A 117 10.08 2.57 -10.47
C VAL A 117 9.83 2.07 -11.89
N PHE A 118 9.77 3.01 -12.82
CA PHE A 118 9.59 2.78 -14.24
C PHE A 118 10.90 3.08 -14.98
N VAL A 119 11.37 2.14 -15.79
CA VAL A 119 12.62 2.26 -16.51
C VAL A 119 12.34 2.19 -18.01
N ALA A 120 12.67 3.24 -18.74
CA ALA A 120 12.54 3.32 -20.20
C ALA A 120 13.92 3.23 -20.87
N PRO A 121 14.39 2.03 -21.26
CA PRO A 121 15.70 1.84 -21.86
C PRO A 121 15.83 2.56 -23.20
N ALA A 122 17.04 3.09 -23.45
CA ALA A 122 17.40 3.69 -24.74
C ALA A 122 18.89 3.48 -25.02
N MET A 123 19.19 2.73 -26.05
CA MET A 123 20.58 2.44 -26.48
C MET A 123 20.60 1.80 -27.86
N ASP A 124 21.79 1.68 -28.43
CA ASP A 124 21.99 0.98 -29.71
C ASP A 124 21.59 -0.50 -29.65
N LEU A 125 21.33 -1.10 -30.82
CA LEU A 125 20.82 -2.48 -30.93
C LEU A 125 21.77 -3.51 -30.31
N ASP A 126 23.07 -3.40 -30.57
CA ASP A 126 24.04 -4.36 -30.05
C ASP A 126 24.18 -4.20 -28.52
N MET A 127 24.13 -2.98 -28.03
CA MET A 127 24.08 -2.72 -26.58
C MET A 127 22.83 -3.30 -25.93
N MET A 128 21.67 -3.21 -26.59
CA MET A 128 20.39 -3.76 -26.08
C MET A 128 20.44 -5.28 -26.02
N ARG A 129 21.06 -5.93 -27.03
CA ARG A 129 21.21 -7.39 -27.10
C ARG A 129 22.37 -7.94 -26.28
N HIS A 130 23.24 -7.09 -25.78
CA HIS A 130 24.42 -7.53 -25.03
C HIS A 130 23.99 -8.30 -23.79
N PRO A 131 24.58 -9.48 -23.49
CA PRO A 131 24.16 -10.33 -22.38
C PRO A 131 24.14 -9.62 -21.03
N SER A 132 25.02 -8.65 -20.78
CA SER A 132 25.00 -7.87 -19.54
C SER A 132 23.78 -6.96 -19.45
N THR A 133 23.35 -6.34 -20.57
CA THR A 133 22.16 -5.48 -20.59
C THR A 133 20.89 -6.31 -20.35
N VAL A 134 20.76 -7.43 -21.05
CA VAL A 134 19.64 -8.37 -20.88
C VAL A 134 19.55 -8.82 -19.41
N ARG A 135 20.66 -9.33 -18.85
CA ARG A 135 20.71 -9.77 -17.45
C ARG A 135 20.39 -8.64 -16.47
N ASN A 136 20.91 -7.42 -16.70
CA ASN A 136 20.63 -6.29 -15.81
C ASN A 136 19.15 -5.86 -15.84
N LEU A 137 18.50 -5.89 -17.01
CA LEU A 137 17.08 -5.61 -17.13
C LEU A 137 16.23 -6.69 -16.44
N GLU A 138 16.61 -7.97 -16.56
CA GLU A 138 15.95 -9.06 -15.82
C GLU A 138 16.11 -8.90 -14.31
N LEU A 139 17.31 -8.51 -13.86
CA LEU A 139 17.57 -8.26 -12.45
C LEU A 139 16.74 -7.08 -11.94
N LEU A 140 16.62 -5.99 -12.69
CA LEU A 140 15.74 -4.88 -12.34
C LEU A 140 14.26 -5.30 -12.27
N ARG A 141 13.79 -6.16 -13.19
CA ARG A 141 12.43 -6.76 -13.09
C ARG A 141 12.27 -7.57 -11.81
N SER A 142 13.28 -8.36 -11.44
CA SER A 142 13.22 -9.16 -10.20
C SER A 142 13.20 -8.30 -8.92
N TYR A 143 13.67 -7.06 -8.98
CA TYR A 143 13.56 -6.07 -7.92
C TYR A 143 12.20 -5.36 -7.88
N GLY A 144 11.27 -5.70 -8.81
CA GLY A 144 9.96 -5.07 -8.90
C GLY A 144 9.93 -3.80 -9.75
N ASN A 145 10.98 -3.50 -10.54
CA ASN A 145 10.94 -2.36 -11.43
C ASN A 145 10.12 -2.67 -12.70
N HIS A 146 9.32 -1.71 -13.14
CA HIS A 146 8.53 -1.78 -14.36
C HIS A 146 9.36 -1.36 -15.56
N ILE A 147 9.73 -2.30 -16.42
CA ILE A 147 10.47 -2.00 -17.64
C ILE A 147 9.48 -1.61 -18.74
N ILE A 148 9.57 -0.36 -19.21
CA ILE A 148 8.84 0.12 -20.38
C ILE A 148 9.64 -0.32 -21.60
N GLU A 149 9.10 -1.22 -22.38
CA GLU A 149 9.79 -1.80 -23.52
C GLU A 149 10.20 -0.71 -24.53
N PRO A 150 11.43 -0.72 -25.05
CA PRO A 150 11.85 0.24 -26.05
C PRO A 150 11.07 0.06 -27.35
N ALA A 151 10.76 1.18 -27.99
CA ALA A 151 10.11 1.19 -29.29
C ALA A 151 11.02 0.66 -30.40
N GLU A 152 10.42 0.11 -31.45
CA GLU A 152 11.10 -0.28 -32.66
C GLU A 152 11.13 0.88 -33.67
N GLY A 153 12.25 1.06 -34.37
CA GLY A 153 12.40 2.08 -35.39
C GLY A 153 13.86 2.39 -35.70
N GLU A 154 14.07 3.41 -36.53
CA GLU A 154 15.41 3.90 -36.88
C GLU A 154 16.07 4.56 -35.64
N LEU A 155 17.31 4.17 -35.37
CA LEU A 155 18.15 4.68 -34.31
C LEU A 155 19.04 5.83 -34.84
N ALA A 156 19.66 6.58 -33.93
CA ALA A 156 20.64 7.60 -34.32
C ALA A 156 21.87 7.04 -35.08
N SER A 157 22.11 5.75 -34.97
CA SER A 157 23.12 4.99 -35.72
C SER A 157 22.63 4.56 -37.12
N HIS A 158 21.45 4.97 -37.56
CA HIS A 158 20.78 4.54 -38.79
C HIS A 158 20.44 3.03 -38.86
N LEU A 159 20.62 2.29 -37.79
CA LEU A 159 20.14 0.93 -37.66
C LEU A 159 18.65 0.92 -37.33
N ILE A 160 17.90 -0.06 -37.84
CA ILE A 160 16.47 -0.21 -37.57
C ILE A 160 16.27 -1.40 -36.65
N GLY A 161 15.55 -1.15 -35.53
CA GLY A 161 15.17 -2.19 -34.56
C GLY A 161 14.77 -1.66 -33.20
N LYS A 162 14.75 -2.58 -32.22
CA LYS A 162 14.29 -2.32 -30.86
C LYS A 162 15.42 -1.70 -30.01
N GLY A 163 15.37 -0.40 -29.73
CA GLY A 163 16.39 0.31 -28.95
C GLY A 163 16.06 1.78 -28.69
N ARG A 164 15.01 2.30 -29.33
CA ARG A 164 14.53 3.68 -29.09
C ARG A 164 13.80 3.77 -27.74
N MET A 165 14.06 4.84 -27.01
CA MET A 165 13.19 5.17 -25.88
C MET A 165 11.73 5.23 -26.36
N GLU A 166 10.83 4.58 -25.64
CA GLU A 166 9.41 4.65 -25.89
C GLU A 166 8.92 6.10 -26.00
N GLU A 167 7.84 6.32 -26.75
CA GLU A 167 7.32 7.67 -26.95
C GLU A 167 6.73 8.23 -25.64
N PRO A 168 6.90 9.54 -25.37
CA PRO A 168 6.44 10.17 -24.13
C PRO A 168 4.98 9.91 -23.82
N GLU A 169 4.11 9.90 -24.84
CA GLU A 169 2.70 9.64 -24.72
C GLU A 169 2.40 8.23 -24.18
N ASN A 170 3.16 7.24 -24.62
CA ASN A 170 2.99 5.86 -24.20
C ASN A 170 3.56 5.63 -22.80
N ILE A 171 4.66 6.33 -22.43
CA ILE A 171 5.17 6.33 -21.05
C ILE A 171 4.12 6.87 -20.10
N VAL A 172 3.46 8.01 -20.44
CA VAL A 172 2.39 8.57 -19.62
C VAL A 172 1.20 7.63 -19.53
N LYS A 173 0.80 6.98 -20.65
CA LYS A 173 -0.28 5.97 -20.65
C LYS A 173 0.06 4.78 -19.75
N ALA A 174 1.32 4.32 -19.76
CA ALA A 174 1.75 3.21 -18.90
C ALA A 174 1.62 3.57 -17.42
N LEU A 175 1.98 4.81 -17.04
CA LEU A 175 1.80 5.32 -15.68
C LEU A 175 0.31 5.48 -15.32
N ASP A 176 -0.47 6.07 -16.22
CA ASP A 176 -1.92 6.21 -16.01
C ASP A 176 -2.59 4.84 -15.81
N ALA A 177 -2.23 3.85 -16.62
CA ALA A 177 -2.73 2.48 -16.48
C ALA A 177 -2.31 1.84 -15.15
N PHE A 178 -1.07 2.07 -14.72
CA PHE A 178 -0.58 1.58 -13.44
C PHE A 178 -1.35 2.18 -12.27
N PHE A 179 -1.53 3.50 -12.26
CA PHE A 179 -2.29 4.16 -11.20
C PHE A 179 -3.80 3.88 -11.30
N ALA A 180 -4.31 3.62 -12.51
CA ALA A 180 -5.70 3.21 -12.72
C ALA A 180 -5.99 1.82 -12.15
N GLN A 181 -5.03 0.89 -12.24
CA GLN A 181 -5.17 -0.43 -11.60
C GLN A 181 -5.24 -0.33 -10.07
N GLY A 182 -4.78 0.79 -9.48
CA GLY A 182 -4.90 1.07 -8.06
C GLY A 182 -6.21 1.77 -7.65
N GLU A 183 -7.16 2.04 -8.56
CA GLU A 183 -8.48 2.65 -8.24
C GLU A 183 -9.65 1.73 -8.56
N ASP A 184 -9.42 0.43 -8.51
CA ASP A 184 -10.42 -0.61 -8.82
C ASP A 184 -11.55 -0.73 -7.78
N LEU A 185 -11.42 -0.04 -6.64
CA LEU A 185 -12.47 0.13 -5.63
C LEU A 185 -13.11 1.53 -5.67
N GLN A 186 -12.90 2.31 -6.74
CA GLN A 186 -13.49 3.64 -6.86
C GLN A 186 -15.01 3.60 -6.79
N GLY A 187 -15.59 4.46 -5.94
CA GLY A 187 -17.03 4.53 -5.71
C GLY A 187 -17.56 3.47 -4.75
N LYS A 188 -16.73 2.53 -4.28
CA LYS A 188 -17.12 1.55 -3.25
C LYS A 188 -16.96 2.12 -1.85
N ARG A 189 -17.89 1.76 -0.97
CA ARG A 189 -17.88 2.12 0.46
C ARG A 189 -17.53 0.89 1.29
N VAL A 190 -16.44 0.97 2.04
CA VAL A 190 -15.93 -0.16 2.82
C VAL A 190 -15.87 0.19 4.30
N ILE A 191 -16.52 -0.60 5.15
CA ILE A 191 -16.38 -0.50 6.61
C ILE A 191 -15.23 -1.43 7.04
N ILE A 192 -14.36 -0.93 7.90
CA ILE A 192 -13.26 -1.74 8.46
C ILE A 192 -13.22 -1.53 9.96
N THR A 193 -13.24 -2.63 10.73
CA THR A 193 -12.99 -2.56 12.17
C THR A 193 -11.52 -2.83 12.47
N ALA A 194 -10.92 -2.08 13.39
CA ALA A 194 -9.50 -2.19 13.73
C ALA A 194 -9.24 -2.05 15.23
N GLY A 195 -8.13 -2.63 15.69
CA GLY A 195 -7.70 -2.52 17.08
C GLY A 195 -8.44 -3.42 18.05
N PRO A 196 -8.15 -3.32 19.34
CA PRO A 196 -8.86 -4.02 20.40
C PRO A 196 -10.09 -3.23 20.85
N THR A 197 -11.01 -3.88 21.55
CA THR A 197 -11.96 -3.19 22.44
C THR A 197 -11.47 -3.23 23.88
N VAL A 198 -11.93 -2.29 24.68
CA VAL A 198 -11.56 -2.12 26.10
C VAL A 198 -12.81 -2.12 26.94
N GLU A 199 -12.96 -3.17 27.76
CA GLU A 199 -14.11 -3.35 28.62
C GLU A 199 -13.72 -3.02 30.06
N LYS A 200 -14.25 -1.92 30.57
CA LYS A 200 -13.88 -1.40 31.89
C LYS A 200 -14.28 -2.35 33.01
N ILE A 201 -13.39 -2.58 33.95
CA ILE A 201 -13.63 -3.18 35.26
C ILE A 201 -13.95 -2.08 36.26
N ASP A 202 -13.12 -1.03 36.26
CA ASP A 202 -13.25 0.20 37.05
C ASP A 202 -12.54 1.35 36.29
N PRO A 203 -12.48 2.58 36.80
CA PRO A 203 -11.79 3.69 36.12
C PRO A 203 -10.31 3.48 35.80
N VAL A 204 -9.68 2.43 36.37
CA VAL A 204 -8.23 2.19 36.27
C VAL A 204 -7.92 0.90 35.49
N ARG A 205 -8.78 -0.12 35.58
CA ARG A 205 -8.55 -1.47 35.05
C ARG A 205 -9.59 -1.86 34.03
N TYR A 206 -9.18 -2.68 33.07
CA TYR A 206 -10.03 -3.14 31.98
C TYR A 206 -9.63 -4.53 31.48
N ILE A 207 -10.51 -5.16 30.73
CA ILE A 207 -10.28 -6.37 29.92
C ILE A 207 -10.06 -5.91 28.48
N SER A 208 -9.06 -6.45 27.79
CA SER A 208 -8.77 -6.14 26.39
C SER A 208 -7.91 -7.23 25.75
N ASN A 209 -7.82 -7.21 24.42
CA ASN A 209 -6.95 -8.07 23.62
C ASN A 209 -5.63 -7.37 23.26
N PHE A 210 -4.56 -8.12 22.96
CA PHE A 210 -3.24 -7.58 22.63
C PHE A 210 -3.13 -7.00 21.20
N SER A 211 -4.24 -6.66 20.55
CA SER A 211 -4.24 -6.13 19.19
C SER A 211 -3.62 -4.73 19.14
N SER A 212 -2.74 -4.51 18.18
CA SER A 212 -2.15 -3.19 17.89
C SER A 212 -2.90 -2.39 16.81
N GLY A 213 -3.90 -2.99 16.15
CA GLY A 213 -4.64 -2.38 15.05
C GLY A 213 -3.89 -2.34 13.69
N LYS A 214 -2.63 -2.72 13.64
CA LYS A 214 -1.78 -2.62 12.43
C LYS A 214 -2.42 -3.24 11.19
N MET A 215 -3.06 -4.41 11.31
CA MET A 215 -3.67 -5.10 10.15
C MET A 215 -4.90 -4.35 9.63
N GLY A 216 -5.80 -3.93 10.53
CA GLY A 216 -6.99 -3.17 10.15
C GLY A 216 -6.67 -1.82 9.52
N LEU A 217 -5.63 -1.12 10.04
CA LEU A 217 -5.17 0.11 9.41
C LEU A 217 -4.54 -0.14 8.02
N ALA A 218 -3.74 -1.21 7.86
CA ALA A 218 -3.16 -1.55 6.57
C ALA A 218 -4.25 -1.86 5.51
N LEU A 219 -5.33 -2.54 5.92
CA LEU A 219 -6.51 -2.78 5.07
C LEU A 219 -7.22 -1.48 4.71
N ALA A 220 -7.38 -0.57 5.67
CA ALA A 220 -8.03 0.72 5.44
C ALA A 220 -7.22 1.57 4.45
N GLU A 221 -5.91 1.63 4.60
CA GLU A 221 -5.02 2.33 3.69
C GLU A 221 -5.02 1.70 2.29
N GLU A 222 -4.98 0.37 2.17
CA GLU A 222 -5.03 -0.32 0.88
C GLU A 222 -6.36 -0.07 0.16
N CYS A 223 -7.51 -0.21 0.83
CA CYS A 223 -8.81 0.09 0.24
C CYS A 223 -8.91 1.56 -0.20
N ALA A 224 -8.45 2.50 0.63
CA ALA A 224 -8.47 3.92 0.32
C ALA A 224 -7.53 4.28 -0.83
N CYS A 225 -6.33 3.70 -0.90
CA CYS A 225 -5.39 3.84 -2.01
C CYS A 225 -5.98 3.29 -3.33
N ARG A 226 -6.87 2.31 -3.25
CA ARG A 226 -7.61 1.75 -4.39
C ARG A 226 -8.92 2.50 -4.70
N GLY A 227 -9.11 3.68 -4.13
CA GLY A 227 -10.22 4.59 -4.43
C GLY A 227 -11.49 4.37 -3.63
N ALA A 228 -11.53 3.42 -2.69
CA ALA A 228 -12.70 3.22 -1.83
C ALA A 228 -12.85 4.37 -0.83
N GLN A 229 -14.11 4.70 -0.50
CA GLN A 229 -14.44 5.49 0.69
C GLN A 229 -14.50 4.55 1.89
N VAL A 230 -13.61 4.74 2.87
CA VAL A 230 -13.45 3.83 4.00
C VAL A 230 -14.01 4.45 5.27
N THR A 231 -14.90 3.74 5.96
CA THR A 231 -15.29 4.02 7.35
C THR A 231 -14.48 3.11 8.27
N LEU A 232 -13.48 3.67 8.94
CA LEU A 232 -12.60 2.94 9.87
C LEU A 232 -13.12 3.07 11.29
N VAL A 233 -13.75 2.01 11.83
CA VAL A 233 -14.16 1.94 13.23
C VAL A 233 -13.01 1.37 14.06
N ALA A 234 -12.34 2.23 14.82
CA ALA A 234 -11.10 1.90 15.50
C ALA A 234 -11.27 1.87 17.02
N GLY A 235 -10.93 0.76 17.64
CA GLY A 235 -10.69 0.69 19.09
C GLY A 235 -9.39 1.45 19.47
N PRO A 236 -9.05 1.50 20.77
CA PRO A 236 -7.92 2.30 21.25
C PRO A 236 -6.59 1.82 20.66
N VAL A 237 -6.05 2.57 19.72
CA VAL A 237 -4.74 2.34 19.10
C VAL A 237 -4.00 3.66 18.91
N SER A 238 -2.68 3.63 19.04
CA SER A 238 -1.82 4.81 18.86
C SER A 238 -1.57 5.17 17.39
N LEU A 239 -1.81 4.23 16.47
CA LEU A 239 -1.61 4.42 15.05
C LEU A 239 -2.64 5.41 14.47
N LYS A 240 -2.18 6.25 13.56
CA LYS A 240 -2.99 7.23 12.84
C LYS A 240 -2.99 6.93 11.36
N THR A 241 -4.04 7.36 10.67
CA THR A 241 -4.10 7.42 9.20
C THR A 241 -4.39 8.85 8.79
N SER A 242 -3.86 9.28 7.64
CA SER A 242 -4.05 10.63 7.10
C SER A 242 -4.65 10.61 5.69
N HIS A 243 -5.04 9.44 5.17
CA HIS A 243 -5.61 9.34 3.83
C HIS A 243 -6.97 10.01 3.76
N ALA A 244 -7.18 10.86 2.74
CA ALA A 244 -8.40 11.67 2.61
C ALA A 244 -9.70 10.85 2.46
N ASN A 245 -9.60 9.61 1.96
CA ASN A 245 -10.75 8.72 1.78
C ASN A 245 -11.04 7.85 3.02
N ILE A 246 -10.43 8.13 4.17
CA ILE A 246 -10.67 7.37 5.40
C ILE A 246 -11.36 8.27 6.43
N ASP A 247 -12.63 7.96 6.72
CA ASP A 247 -13.37 8.53 7.83
C ASP A 247 -13.21 7.63 9.06
N ARG A 248 -12.50 8.12 10.08
CA ARG A 248 -12.21 7.36 11.28
C ARG A 248 -13.20 7.66 12.39
N ILE A 249 -13.76 6.59 12.97
CA ILE A 249 -14.62 6.63 14.14
C ILE A 249 -13.89 5.91 15.27
N ASP A 250 -13.48 6.65 16.31
CA ASP A 250 -12.84 6.07 17.49
C ASP A 250 -13.90 5.59 18.47
N VAL A 251 -13.77 4.35 18.91
CA VAL A 251 -14.67 3.68 19.88
C VAL A 251 -13.84 3.05 20.99
N MET A 252 -14.47 2.80 22.15
CA MET A 252 -13.80 2.17 23.28
C MET A 252 -14.24 0.73 23.47
N THR A 253 -15.53 0.48 23.47
CA THR A 253 -16.14 -0.81 23.86
C THR A 253 -16.65 -1.61 22.66
N ALA A 254 -16.90 -2.89 22.87
CA ALA A 254 -17.53 -3.76 21.87
C ALA A 254 -18.94 -3.28 21.48
N VAL A 255 -19.68 -2.71 22.43
CA VAL A 255 -21.02 -2.15 22.18
C VAL A 255 -20.91 -0.93 21.27
N GLU A 256 -20.01 0.02 21.58
CA GLU A 256 -19.80 1.20 20.75
C GLU A 256 -19.33 0.80 19.33
N MET A 257 -18.46 -0.20 19.21
CA MET A 257 -18.00 -0.70 17.91
C MET A 257 -19.15 -1.35 17.12
N HIS A 258 -19.98 -2.16 17.79
CA HIS A 258 -21.18 -2.76 17.20
C HIS A 258 -22.10 -1.67 16.65
N ASP A 259 -22.44 -0.68 17.46
CA ASP A 259 -23.40 0.37 17.09
C ASP A 259 -22.88 1.22 15.92
N ALA A 260 -21.59 1.58 15.92
CA ALA A 260 -20.96 2.31 14.83
C ALA A 260 -20.96 1.50 13.51
N VAL A 261 -20.67 0.19 13.57
CA VAL A 261 -20.73 -0.70 12.40
C VAL A 261 -22.15 -0.80 11.87
N MET A 262 -23.14 -1.05 12.75
CA MET A 262 -24.53 -1.22 12.34
C MET A 262 -25.14 0.06 11.77
N GLN A 263 -24.72 1.22 12.27
CA GLN A 263 -25.13 2.52 11.73
C GLN A 263 -24.59 2.75 10.29
N ALA A 264 -23.35 2.35 10.03
CA ALA A 264 -22.71 2.50 8.71
C ALA A 264 -23.14 1.43 7.70
N LEU A 265 -23.52 0.23 8.16
CA LEU A 265 -23.80 -0.95 7.35
C LEU A 265 -24.76 -0.72 6.17
N PRO A 266 -25.89 0.02 6.30
CA PRO A 266 -26.84 0.19 5.19
C PRO A 266 -26.24 0.87 3.95
N GLN A 267 -25.17 1.63 4.09
CA GLN A 267 -24.55 2.37 2.98
C GLN A 267 -23.28 1.70 2.45
N ALA A 268 -22.81 0.63 3.08
CA ALA A 268 -21.57 -0.04 2.69
C ALA A 268 -21.80 -1.02 1.52
N ASP A 269 -20.76 -1.20 0.71
CA ASP A 269 -20.65 -2.27 -0.28
C ASP A 269 -19.92 -3.47 0.32
N ALA A 270 -18.99 -3.22 1.25
CA ALA A 270 -18.24 -4.28 1.92
C ALA A 270 -17.93 -3.95 3.38
N ILE A 271 -17.75 -5.01 4.18
CA ILE A 271 -17.42 -4.91 5.60
C ILE A 271 -16.27 -5.86 5.93
N ILE A 272 -15.17 -5.35 6.48
CA ILE A 272 -14.02 -6.14 6.93
C ILE A 272 -13.93 -6.08 8.46
N LEU A 273 -14.23 -7.18 9.12
CA LEU A 273 -14.23 -7.31 10.57
C LEU A 273 -12.86 -7.81 11.06
N CYS A 274 -11.91 -6.88 11.22
CA CYS A 274 -10.51 -7.17 11.58
C CYS A 274 -10.18 -6.80 13.04
N ALA A 275 -11.09 -6.18 13.78
CA ALA A 275 -10.88 -5.83 15.19
C ALA A 275 -10.80 -7.07 16.09
N ALA A 276 -10.00 -6.98 17.15
CA ALA A 276 -9.94 -7.95 18.21
C ALA A 276 -10.93 -7.57 19.31
N VAL A 277 -12.19 -7.87 19.09
CA VAL A 277 -13.28 -7.58 20.02
C VAL A 277 -13.21 -8.53 21.22
N ALA A 278 -13.40 -8.01 22.44
CA ALA A 278 -13.49 -8.83 23.63
C ALA A 278 -14.84 -9.59 23.64
N ASP A 279 -14.79 -10.91 23.87
CA ASP A 279 -16.00 -11.75 23.91
C ASP A 279 -16.91 -11.42 25.10
N TYR A 280 -16.32 -10.91 26.18
CA TYR A 280 -17.02 -10.63 27.44
C TYR A 280 -16.70 -9.24 27.97
N ARG A 281 -17.65 -8.63 28.64
CA ARG A 281 -17.49 -7.41 29.46
C ARG A 281 -17.89 -7.68 30.91
N VAL A 282 -17.47 -6.82 31.80
CA VAL A 282 -17.93 -6.87 33.21
C VAL A 282 -19.39 -6.46 33.27
N GLU A 283 -20.22 -7.29 33.91
CA GLU A 283 -21.68 -7.06 34.03
C GLU A 283 -22.00 -5.71 34.66
N ASN A 284 -21.27 -5.39 35.75
CA ASN A 284 -21.43 -4.15 36.49
C ASN A 284 -20.02 -3.55 36.73
N ALA A 285 -19.59 -2.68 35.80
CA ALA A 285 -18.33 -1.96 35.95
C ALA A 285 -18.44 -0.99 37.14
N ALA A 286 -17.39 -0.93 37.97
CA ALA A 286 -17.43 -0.07 39.15
C ALA A 286 -17.09 1.40 38.76
N ASP A 287 -17.86 2.35 39.27
CA ASP A 287 -17.63 3.79 39.06
C ASP A 287 -16.39 4.30 39.81
N LYS A 288 -15.91 3.55 40.81
CA LYS A 288 -14.73 3.88 41.61
C LYS A 288 -13.74 2.72 41.59
N LYS A 289 -12.46 3.06 41.73
CA LYS A 289 -11.38 2.06 41.81
C LYS A 289 -11.68 1.05 42.93
N ILE A 290 -11.76 -0.23 42.58
CA ILE A 290 -11.96 -1.33 43.53
C ILE A 290 -10.69 -1.42 44.41
N LYS A 291 -10.83 -1.18 45.73
CA LYS A 291 -9.74 -1.27 46.70
C LYS A 291 -9.48 -2.72 47.09
N ARG A 292 -8.21 -3.04 47.32
CA ARG A 292 -7.83 -4.36 47.84
C ARG A 292 -8.21 -4.44 49.33
N GLU A 293 -9.12 -5.30 49.66
CA GLU A 293 -9.43 -5.66 51.05
C GLU A 293 -8.56 -6.83 51.48
N LYS A 294 -8.18 -6.87 52.80
CA LYS A 294 -7.15 -7.79 53.30
C LYS A 294 -7.52 -9.27 53.14
N ASP A 295 -8.81 -9.60 53.14
CA ASP A 295 -9.30 -10.99 53.20
C ASP A 295 -10.30 -11.34 52.10
N ALA A 296 -10.55 -10.50 51.09
CA ALA A 296 -11.49 -10.76 50.02
C ALA A 296 -10.83 -10.99 48.66
N THR A 297 -11.11 -12.09 48.03
CA THR A 297 -10.81 -12.34 46.63
C THR A 297 -11.91 -11.69 45.77
N PRO A 298 -11.59 -10.66 44.97
CA PRO A 298 -12.57 -10.02 44.11
C PRO A 298 -13.03 -11.00 43.02
N VAL A 299 -14.35 -11.15 42.83
CA VAL A 299 -14.95 -11.93 41.75
C VAL A 299 -15.56 -10.98 40.76
N LEU A 300 -15.19 -11.12 39.48
CA LEU A 300 -15.81 -10.39 38.38
C LEU A 300 -16.87 -11.28 37.71
N ARG A 301 -18.07 -10.78 37.65
CA ARG A 301 -19.12 -11.40 36.83
C ARG A 301 -19.04 -10.85 35.45
N LEU A 302 -18.98 -11.75 34.46
CA LEU A 302 -18.85 -11.41 33.04
C LEU A 302 -20.17 -11.66 32.33
N THR A 303 -20.50 -10.78 31.40
CA THR A 303 -21.64 -10.93 30.48
C THR A 303 -21.11 -10.90 29.03
N PRO A 304 -21.69 -11.66 28.08
CA PRO A 304 -21.25 -11.65 26.68
C PRO A 304 -21.39 -10.26 26.04
N ASN A 305 -20.44 -9.92 25.19
CA ASN A 305 -20.52 -8.78 24.29
C ASN A 305 -21.35 -9.13 23.04
N PRO A 306 -21.88 -8.15 22.31
CA PRO A 306 -22.54 -8.39 21.05
C PRO A 306 -21.56 -9.01 20.04
N ASP A 307 -22.01 -10.06 19.34
CA ASP A 307 -21.25 -10.67 18.24
C ASP A 307 -21.45 -9.85 16.96
N ILE A 308 -20.54 -8.89 16.70
CA ILE A 308 -20.62 -7.97 15.56
C ILE A 308 -20.67 -8.73 14.23
N ALA A 309 -19.87 -9.80 14.10
CA ALA A 309 -19.82 -10.56 12.85
C ALA A 309 -21.15 -11.29 12.58
N ARG A 310 -21.78 -11.81 13.60
CA ARG A 310 -23.11 -12.40 13.50
C ARG A 310 -24.16 -11.35 13.16
N ALA A 311 -24.17 -10.22 13.87
CA ALA A 311 -25.09 -9.13 13.62
C ALA A 311 -25.00 -8.60 12.18
N VAL A 312 -23.78 -8.42 11.66
CA VAL A 312 -23.55 -8.05 10.25
C VAL A 312 -24.10 -9.12 9.31
N GLY A 313 -23.78 -10.40 9.54
CA GLY A 313 -24.22 -11.50 8.68
C GLY A 313 -25.75 -11.67 8.63
N GLU A 314 -26.46 -11.34 9.73
CA GLU A 314 -27.93 -11.36 9.80
C GLU A 314 -28.56 -10.13 9.12
N ALA A 315 -27.89 -8.96 9.14
CA ALA A 315 -28.45 -7.68 8.69
C ALA A 315 -27.97 -7.25 7.30
N LYS A 316 -26.88 -7.81 6.78
CA LYS A 316 -26.32 -7.41 5.48
C LYS A 316 -27.28 -7.69 4.32
N ARG A 317 -27.27 -6.84 3.30
CA ARG A 317 -27.94 -7.08 2.03
C ARG A 317 -27.23 -8.19 1.23
N PRO A 318 -27.92 -8.85 0.28
CA PRO A 318 -27.31 -9.91 -0.57
C PRO A 318 -26.13 -9.42 -1.42
N ASP A 319 -26.12 -8.14 -1.78
CA ASP A 319 -25.06 -7.49 -2.59
C ASP A 319 -23.88 -7.00 -1.76
N GLN A 320 -23.94 -7.10 -0.44
CA GLN A 320 -22.85 -6.68 0.44
C GLN A 320 -21.87 -7.82 0.73
N VAL A 321 -20.58 -7.52 0.64
CA VAL A 321 -19.49 -8.48 0.92
C VAL A 321 -19.05 -8.34 2.38
N SER A 322 -19.08 -9.44 3.13
CA SER A 322 -18.63 -9.47 4.52
C SER A 322 -17.41 -10.38 4.70
N VAL A 323 -16.40 -9.85 5.36
CA VAL A 323 -15.12 -10.49 5.61
C VAL A 323 -14.87 -10.59 7.10
N GLY A 324 -14.59 -11.80 7.60
CA GLY A 324 -14.23 -12.02 8.99
C GLY A 324 -12.73 -12.29 9.16
N PHE A 325 -12.23 -12.06 10.36
CA PHE A 325 -10.92 -12.51 10.80
C PHE A 325 -11.06 -13.58 11.87
N ALA A 326 -10.19 -14.58 11.83
CA ALA A 326 -10.08 -15.61 12.86
C ALA A 326 -8.62 -15.74 13.29
N LEU A 327 -8.42 -15.77 14.60
CA LEU A 327 -7.15 -16.12 15.22
C LEU A 327 -7.40 -17.41 16.00
N GLU A 328 -6.80 -18.50 15.56
CA GLU A 328 -7.03 -19.82 16.12
C GLU A 328 -5.72 -20.43 16.65
N THR A 329 -5.83 -21.29 17.65
CA THR A 329 -4.71 -22.01 18.24
C THR A 329 -4.76 -23.50 17.96
N ASP A 330 -5.99 -24.05 17.78
CA ASP A 330 -6.26 -25.46 17.56
C ASP A 330 -7.35 -25.66 16.53
N ASN A 331 -7.25 -26.75 15.72
CA ASN A 331 -8.20 -27.09 14.67
C ASN A 331 -8.56 -25.90 13.75
N GLU A 332 -7.55 -25.13 13.42
CA GLU A 332 -7.63 -23.79 12.85
C GLU A 332 -8.57 -23.73 11.63
N SER A 333 -8.36 -24.62 10.64
CA SER A 333 -9.15 -24.63 9.39
C SER A 333 -10.62 -24.99 9.63
N VAL A 334 -10.90 -25.97 10.50
CA VAL A 334 -12.26 -26.41 10.80
C VAL A 334 -13.03 -25.31 11.53
N ASN A 335 -12.39 -24.66 12.49
CA ASN A 335 -12.97 -23.56 13.25
C ASN A 335 -13.25 -22.34 12.36
N ALA A 336 -12.34 -21.96 11.46
CA ALA A 336 -12.49 -20.86 10.52
C ALA A 336 -13.65 -21.14 9.55
N GLN A 337 -13.71 -22.31 8.92
CA GLN A 337 -14.81 -22.70 8.03
C GLN A 337 -16.16 -22.76 8.77
N GLY A 338 -16.19 -23.28 10.01
CA GLY A 338 -17.39 -23.28 10.82
C GLY A 338 -17.89 -21.87 11.17
N LYS A 339 -16.98 -20.90 11.37
CA LYS A 339 -17.34 -19.48 11.58
C LYS A 339 -17.87 -18.85 10.30
N LEU A 340 -17.29 -19.16 9.14
CA LEU A 340 -17.70 -18.66 7.82
C LEU A 340 -19.20 -18.89 7.61
N GLY A 341 -19.67 -20.14 7.74
CA GLY A 341 -21.08 -20.48 7.54
C GLY A 341 -22.01 -19.93 8.62
N ARG A 342 -21.64 -20.11 9.92
CA ARG A 342 -22.50 -19.65 11.03
C ARG A 342 -22.73 -18.14 11.08
N LYS A 343 -21.77 -17.35 10.57
CA LYS A 343 -21.81 -15.88 10.57
C LYS A 343 -22.16 -15.30 9.20
N ASN A 344 -22.54 -16.12 8.24
CA ASN A 344 -22.92 -15.71 6.88
C ASN A 344 -21.89 -14.76 6.24
N LEU A 345 -20.59 -15.12 6.34
CA LEU A 345 -19.50 -14.34 5.75
C LEU A 345 -19.23 -14.82 4.32
N ASN A 346 -18.72 -13.96 3.45
CA ASN A 346 -18.30 -14.31 2.10
C ASN A 346 -16.90 -14.95 2.10
N PHE A 347 -16.00 -14.45 2.93
CA PHE A 347 -14.74 -15.12 3.21
C PHE A 347 -14.21 -14.79 4.60
N ILE A 348 -13.31 -15.64 5.09
CA ILE A 348 -12.67 -15.49 6.38
C ILE A 348 -11.15 -15.57 6.23
N VAL A 349 -10.46 -14.63 6.85
CA VAL A 349 -9.00 -14.55 6.90
C VAL A 349 -8.52 -15.15 8.21
N MET A 350 -7.85 -16.28 8.13
CA MET A 350 -7.33 -16.99 9.29
C MET A 350 -5.86 -16.69 9.52
N ASN A 351 -5.51 -16.25 10.72
CA ASN A 351 -4.14 -16.13 11.21
C ASN A 351 -3.83 -17.31 12.15
N SER A 352 -2.61 -17.86 12.08
CA SER A 352 -2.14 -18.85 13.01
C SER A 352 -1.15 -18.23 14.02
N LEU A 353 -1.34 -18.50 15.31
CA LEU A 353 -0.37 -18.15 16.36
C LEU A 353 0.85 -19.09 16.40
N ARG A 354 0.84 -20.19 15.64
CA ARG A 354 1.96 -21.14 15.56
C ARG A 354 3.14 -20.59 14.75
N ASP A 355 2.90 -19.61 13.88
CA ASP A 355 3.96 -18.94 13.12
C ASP A 355 4.62 -17.85 13.97
N LYS A 356 5.88 -18.04 14.36
CA LYS A 356 6.65 -17.13 15.24
C LYS A 356 6.77 -15.69 14.72
N ASN A 357 6.58 -15.49 13.41
CA ASN A 357 6.66 -14.18 12.74
C ASN A 357 5.30 -13.63 12.29
N ALA A 358 4.18 -14.21 12.75
CA ALA A 358 2.84 -13.79 12.43
C ALA A 358 2.02 -13.58 13.71
N GLY A 359 1.15 -12.56 13.73
CA GLY A 359 0.26 -12.31 14.85
C GLY A 359 0.17 -10.85 15.30
N PHE A 360 -0.17 -10.64 16.57
CA PHE A 360 -0.29 -9.31 17.16
C PHE A 360 1.09 -8.64 17.33
N GLN A 361 1.14 -7.31 17.22
CA GLN A 361 2.29 -6.43 17.46
C GLN A 361 3.49 -6.54 16.49
N VAL A 362 3.63 -7.60 15.69
CA VAL A 362 4.66 -7.72 14.64
C VAL A 362 4.22 -7.03 13.34
N ASP A 363 5.19 -6.71 12.46
CA ASP A 363 4.92 -6.02 11.19
C ASP A 363 4.61 -6.97 10.03
N THR A 364 4.82 -8.26 10.25
CA THR A 364 4.54 -9.33 9.30
C THR A 364 3.26 -10.09 9.67
N ASN A 365 2.69 -10.79 8.69
CA ASN A 365 1.60 -11.72 8.90
C ASN A 365 1.65 -12.86 7.88
N LYS A 366 1.03 -14.00 8.22
CA LYS A 366 0.78 -15.12 7.33
C LYS A 366 -0.68 -15.52 7.49
N VAL A 367 -1.42 -15.52 6.39
CA VAL A 367 -2.86 -15.76 6.43
C VAL A 367 -3.25 -16.88 5.46
N THR A 368 -4.32 -17.58 5.80
CA THR A 368 -5.05 -18.45 4.89
C THR A 368 -6.47 -17.92 4.75
N ILE A 369 -6.95 -17.76 3.52
CA ILE A 369 -8.29 -17.26 3.22
C ILE A 369 -9.17 -18.43 2.84
N PHE A 370 -10.32 -18.56 3.48
CA PHE A 370 -11.38 -19.54 3.14
C PHE A 370 -12.59 -18.78 2.60
N THR A 371 -13.07 -19.16 1.43
CA THR A 371 -14.21 -18.52 0.78
C THR A 371 -15.49 -19.37 0.91
N ASP A 372 -16.66 -18.72 0.82
CA ASP A 372 -17.96 -19.39 0.77
C ASP A 372 -18.17 -20.24 -0.51
N LYS A 373 -17.33 -20.02 -1.52
CA LYS A 373 -17.27 -20.82 -2.75
C LYS A 373 -16.39 -22.06 -2.63
N GLY A 374 -15.78 -22.30 -1.47
CA GLY A 374 -14.93 -23.45 -1.18
C GLY A 374 -13.46 -23.30 -1.61
N GLU A 375 -13.03 -22.12 -2.03
CA GLU A 375 -11.63 -21.84 -2.34
C GLU A 375 -10.81 -21.67 -1.04
N ILE A 376 -9.57 -22.17 -1.09
CA ILE A 376 -8.57 -21.99 -0.02
C ILE A 376 -7.35 -21.33 -0.64
N ILE A 377 -7.00 -20.13 -0.14
CA ILE A 377 -5.86 -19.35 -0.62
C ILE A 377 -4.84 -19.25 0.50
N GLU A 378 -3.71 -19.93 0.35
CA GLU A 378 -2.62 -19.90 1.32
C GLU A 378 -1.65 -18.78 0.99
N GLY A 379 -1.45 -17.84 1.92
CA GLY A 379 -0.50 -16.76 1.82
C GLY A 379 0.88 -17.11 2.38
N ALA A 380 1.93 -16.53 1.79
CA ALA A 380 3.27 -16.54 2.37
C ALA A 380 3.35 -15.54 3.55
N CYS A 381 4.37 -15.70 4.43
CA CYS A 381 4.68 -14.69 5.44
C CYS A 381 5.20 -13.43 4.74
N LYS A 382 4.44 -12.32 4.84
CA LYS A 382 4.71 -11.04 4.19
C LYS A 382 4.52 -9.88 5.17
N SER A 383 4.86 -8.66 4.74
CA SER A 383 4.47 -7.46 5.48
C SER A 383 2.94 -7.36 5.60
N LYS A 384 2.43 -6.76 6.66
CA LYS A 384 0.97 -6.54 6.81
C LYS A 384 0.36 -5.72 5.67
N ARG A 385 1.15 -4.86 5.03
CA ARG A 385 0.75 -4.11 3.84
C ARG A 385 0.54 -5.02 2.63
N ASP A 386 1.47 -5.96 2.38
CA ASP A 386 1.32 -6.90 1.27
C ASP A 386 0.21 -7.91 1.52
N VAL A 387 0.01 -8.34 2.78
CA VAL A 387 -1.13 -9.18 3.16
C VAL A 387 -2.45 -8.43 2.99
N ALA A 388 -2.49 -7.13 3.30
CA ALA A 388 -3.68 -6.31 3.06
C ALA A 388 -4.02 -6.26 1.57
N ARG A 389 -3.03 -6.13 0.70
CA ARG A 389 -3.21 -6.18 -0.76
C ARG A 389 -3.81 -7.51 -1.20
N ASP A 390 -3.24 -8.65 -0.78
CA ASP A 390 -3.76 -9.98 -1.11
C ASP A 390 -5.24 -10.13 -0.68
N ILE A 391 -5.62 -9.62 0.51
CA ILE A 391 -7.00 -9.68 1.00
C ILE A 391 -7.93 -8.78 0.19
N VAL A 392 -7.48 -7.56 -0.14
CA VAL A 392 -8.28 -6.60 -0.93
C VAL A 392 -8.43 -7.07 -2.37
N ASP A 393 -7.46 -7.81 -2.92
CA ASP A 393 -7.60 -8.47 -4.24
C ASP A 393 -8.74 -9.51 -4.24
N VAL A 394 -8.89 -10.28 -3.17
CA VAL A 394 -10.03 -11.20 -3.02
C VAL A 394 -11.33 -10.42 -2.84
N LEU A 395 -11.33 -9.35 -2.04
CA LEU A 395 -12.50 -8.49 -1.85
C LEU A 395 -12.97 -7.89 -3.18
N HIS A 396 -12.03 -7.38 -3.99
CA HIS A 396 -12.34 -6.80 -5.30
C HIS A 396 -13.04 -7.80 -6.23
N LYS A 397 -12.60 -9.06 -6.27
CA LYS A 397 -13.27 -10.12 -7.05
C LYS A 397 -14.73 -10.26 -6.64
N TYR A 398 -15.01 -10.31 -5.36
CA TYR A 398 -16.39 -10.43 -4.85
C TYR A 398 -17.26 -9.18 -5.15
N LEU A 399 -16.66 -7.99 -5.22
CA LEU A 399 -17.38 -6.74 -5.52
C LEU A 399 -17.64 -6.53 -7.03
N THR A 400 -17.05 -7.36 -7.89
CA THR A 400 -17.15 -7.27 -9.35
C THR A 400 -17.92 -8.44 -9.98
N GLU A 401 -18.18 -9.48 -9.23
CA GLU A 401 -19.07 -10.60 -9.58
C GLU A 401 -20.54 -10.26 -9.33
#